data_5d25b175f9037e7db8856a2d4d223d98
#
_entry.id   5d25b175f9037e7db8856a2d4d223d98
#
_cell.length_a   1.000
_cell.length_b   1.000
_cell.length_c   1.000
_cell.angle_alpha   90.00
_cell.angle_beta   90.00
_cell.angle_gamma   90.00
#
_symmetry.space_group_name_H-M   'P 1'
#
loop_
_entity.id
_entity.type
_entity.pdbx_description
1 polymer ?
#
loop_
_entity_poly.entity_id
_entity_poly.type
_entity_poly.pdbx_seq_one_letter_code
_entity_poly.pdbx_strand_id
1 'polypeptide(L)'
;MNTIILKNGIFAGVIVTTFMVIGTYICYQNPLEFKPSYVLGFSGMFLAFAFAFIGIKQYRNKVNEGYISFGKALSVGLLIVLIASIIYVVSWLIEYYLFFPDFMEKYAAFEINNIKSSGANATEIAAKTKEMASYIEWYKNPLLIVLLTLMEIVPFGSVVAIISAFILKKEKPKN
;
A
#
# COMPACT_ATOMS: atom_id res chain seq x y z
N MET A 1 22.69 -3.11 4.74
CA MET A 1 21.58 -3.45 3.82
C MET A 1 22.09 -3.36 2.38
N ASN A 2 21.74 -4.32 1.52
CA ASN A 2 22.25 -4.33 0.13
C ASN A 2 21.66 -3.15 -0.66
N THR A 3 22.53 -2.46 -1.43
CA THR A 3 22.16 -1.26 -2.22
C THR A 3 21.03 -1.54 -3.23
N ILE A 4 20.91 -2.77 -3.74
CA ILE A 4 19.83 -3.17 -4.64
C ILE A 4 18.49 -3.12 -3.91
N ILE A 5 18.43 -3.67 -2.70
CA ILE A 5 17.21 -3.69 -1.88
C ILE A 5 16.77 -2.25 -1.55
N LEU A 6 17.74 -1.43 -1.10
CA LEU A 6 17.46 -0.03 -0.73
C LEU A 6 16.95 0.78 -1.92
N LYS A 7 17.65 0.71 -3.07
CA LYS A 7 17.24 1.45 -4.28
C LYS A 7 15.85 1.05 -4.77
N ASN A 8 15.59 -0.25 -4.90
CA ASN A 8 14.28 -0.72 -5.37
C ASN A 8 13.16 -0.40 -4.37
N GLY A 9 13.43 -0.46 -3.05
CA GLY A 9 12.48 -0.06 -2.03
C GLY A 9 12.15 1.43 -2.05
N ILE A 10 13.15 2.28 -2.24
CA ILE A 10 12.94 3.74 -2.39
C ILE A 10 12.14 4.04 -3.66
N PHE A 11 12.48 3.46 -4.81
CA PHE A 11 11.70 3.66 -6.03
C PHE A 11 10.25 3.21 -5.88
N ALA A 12 10.02 2.04 -5.30
CA ALA A 12 8.67 1.57 -5.01
C ALA A 12 7.92 2.54 -4.07
N GLY A 13 8.58 3.01 -3.00
CA GLY A 13 8.00 3.95 -2.06
C GLY A 13 7.64 5.29 -2.72
N VAL A 14 8.52 5.84 -3.53
CA VAL A 14 8.25 7.10 -4.27
C VAL A 14 7.07 6.93 -5.22
N ILE A 15 7.00 5.81 -5.95
CA ILE A 15 5.90 5.57 -6.90
C ILE A 15 4.56 5.48 -6.14
N VAL A 16 4.46 4.61 -5.14
CA VAL A 16 3.19 4.43 -4.42
C VAL A 16 2.75 5.71 -3.71
N THR A 17 3.68 6.46 -3.12
CA THR A 17 3.40 7.76 -2.51
C THR A 17 2.92 8.77 -3.55
N THR A 18 3.53 8.82 -4.73
CA THR A 18 3.09 9.72 -5.80
C THR A 18 1.64 9.45 -6.21
N PHE A 19 1.26 8.18 -6.36
CA PHE A 19 -0.12 7.81 -6.66
C PHE A 19 -1.09 8.16 -5.51
N MET A 20 -0.66 8.02 -4.26
CA MET A 20 -1.43 8.43 -3.09
C MET A 20 -1.68 9.93 -3.09
N VAL A 21 -0.62 10.74 -3.20
CA VAL A 21 -0.72 12.22 -3.25
C VAL A 21 -1.65 12.68 -4.37
N ILE A 22 -1.47 12.14 -5.58
CA ILE A 22 -2.34 12.46 -6.73
C ILE A 22 -3.78 12.05 -6.43
N GLY A 23 -4.00 10.84 -5.91
CA GLY A 23 -5.32 10.33 -5.59
C GLY A 23 -6.04 11.17 -4.55
N THR A 24 -5.36 11.51 -3.46
CA THR A 24 -5.90 12.36 -2.38
C THR A 24 -6.18 13.76 -2.91
N TYR A 25 -5.27 14.35 -3.66
CA TYR A 25 -5.45 15.65 -4.28
C TYR A 25 -6.70 15.69 -5.18
N ILE A 26 -6.88 14.69 -6.03
CA ILE A 26 -8.07 14.58 -6.92
C ILE A 26 -9.35 14.46 -6.09
N CYS A 27 -9.36 13.72 -4.98
CA CYS A 27 -10.51 13.61 -4.09
C CYS A 27 -10.95 14.96 -3.52
N TYR A 28 -10.01 15.89 -3.33
CA TYR A 28 -10.29 17.21 -2.75
C TYR A 28 -10.53 18.31 -3.79
N GLN A 29 -10.36 18.04 -5.09
CA GLN A 29 -10.60 19.01 -6.16
C GLN A 29 -12.08 19.40 -6.27
N ASN A 30 -12.99 18.50 -5.95
CA ASN A 30 -14.42 18.80 -5.96
C ASN A 30 -14.95 18.89 -4.52
N PRO A 31 -15.15 20.08 -3.97
CA PRO A 31 -15.62 20.25 -2.58
C PRO A 31 -17.04 19.71 -2.36
N LEU A 32 -17.81 19.51 -3.44
CA LEU A 32 -19.18 18.99 -3.37
C LEU A 32 -19.26 17.45 -3.49
N GLU A 33 -18.20 16.81 -3.98
CA GLU A 33 -18.21 15.36 -4.25
C GLU A 33 -16.84 14.74 -3.94
N PHE A 34 -16.63 14.38 -2.68
CA PHE A 34 -15.47 13.58 -2.28
C PHE A 34 -15.60 12.16 -2.83
N LYS A 35 -14.69 11.76 -3.74
CA LYS A 35 -14.76 10.46 -4.42
C LYS A 35 -13.37 9.82 -4.54
N PRO A 36 -12.99 8.96 -3.60
CA PRO A 36 -11.73 8.24 -3.67
C PRO A 36 -11.71 7.27 -4.85
N SER A 37 -10.56 7.23 -5.55
CA SER A 37 -10.36 6.31 -6.67
C SER A 37 -9.57 5.08 -6.23
N TYR A 38 -10.27 4.01 -5.90
CA TYR A 38 -9.63 2.72 -5.56
C TYR A 38 -8.77 2.18 -6.71
N VAL A 39 -9.20 2.40 -7.97
CA VAL A 39 -8.45 1.97 -9.16
C VAL A 39 -7.09 2.66 -9.21
N LEU A 40 -7.03 3.95 -8.92
CA LEU A 40 -5.77 4.70 -8.90
C LEU A 40 -4.84 4.20 -7.77
N GLY A 41 -5.38 3.99 -6.58
CA GLY A 41 -4.61 3.46 -5.44
C GLY A 41 -4.01 2.08 -5.72
N PHE A 42 -4.83 1.12 -6.13
CA PHE A 42 -4.35 -0.24 -6.45
C PHE A 42 -3.41 -0.27 -7.64
N SER A 43 -3.63 0.56 -8.67
CA SER A 43 -2.69 0.67 -9.80
C SER A 43 -1.33 1.18 -9.35
N GLY A 44 -1.30 2.17 -8.47
CA GLY A 44 -0.07 2.68 -7.86
C GLY A 44 0.68 1.60 -7.08
N MET A 45 -0.01 0.82 -6.26
CA MET A 45 0.58 -0.30 -5.51
C MET A 45 1.13 -1.38 -6.44
N PHE A 46 0.39 -1.74 -7.49
CA PHE A 46 0.84 -2.75 -8.46
C PHE A 46 2.11 -2.30 -9.19
N LEU A 47 2.16 -1.07 -9.67
CA LEU A 47 3.35 -0.51 -10.33
C LEU A 47 4.53 -0.39 -9.36
N ALA A 48 4.29 0.07 -8.14
CA ALA A 48 5.33 0.17 -7.13
C ALA A 48 5.94 -1.18 -6.79
N PHE A 49 5.12 -2.20 -6.53
CA PHE A 49 5.62 -3.51 -6.14
C PHE A 49 6.18 -4.37 -7.30
N ALA A 50 6.05 -3.93 -8.55
CA ALA A 50 6.87 -4.47 -9.64
C ALA A 50 8.38 -4.34 -9.35
N PHE A 51 8.78 -3.36 -8.53
CA PHE A 51 10.15 -3.22 -8.06
C PHE A 51 10.60 -4.31 -7.08
N ALA A 52 9.69 -5.02 -6.43
CA ALA A 52 10.03 -6.24 -5.69
C ALA A 52 10.53 -7.32 -6.66
N PHE A 53 9.83 -7.55 -7.78
CA PHE A 53 10.27 -8.47 -8.82
C PHE A 53 11.62 -8.06 -9.44
N ILE A 54 11.75 -6.78 -9.80
CA ILE A 54 12.99 -6.22 -10.38
C ILE A 54 14.15 -6.38 -9.39
N GLY A 55 13.95 -6.05 -8.13
CA GLY A 55 14.97 -6.13 -7.10
C GLY A 55 15.43 -7.57 -6.81
N ILE A 56 14.49 -8.53 -6.74
CA ILE A 56 14.82 -9.96 -6.60
C ILE A 56 15.64 -10.43 -7.81
N LYS A 57 15.23 -10.07 -9.03
CA LYS A 57 15.94 -10.43 -10.27
C LYS A 57 17.36 -9.84 -10.30
N GLN A 58 17.50 -8.55 -9.91
CA GLN A 58 18.81 -7.91 -9.82
C GLN A 58 19.69 -8.55 -8.74
N TYR A 59 19.14 -8.86 -7.58
CA TYR A 59 19.87 -9.53 -6.51
C TYR A 59 20.35 -10.90 -6.92
N ARG A 60 19.48 -11.74 -7.51
CA ARG A 60 19.83 -13.04 -8.06
C ARG A 60 21.00 -12.96 -9.03
N ASN A 61 20.94 -12.03 -9.99
CA ASN A 61 21.90 -11.99 -11.10
C ASN A 61 23.23 -11.29 -10.73
N LYS A 62 23.19 -10.27 -9.85
CA LYS A 62 24.38 -9.46 -9.54
C LYS A 62 25.08 -9.85 -8.24
N VAL A 63 24.39 -10.53 -7.32
CA VAL A 63 24.92 -10.88 -5.99
C VAL A 63 25.04 -12.37 -5.80
N ASN A 64 24.15 -13.16 -6.40
CA ASN A 64 24.06 -14.62 -6.22
C ASN A 64 24.36 -15.41 -7.52
N GLU A 65 25.20 -14.89 -8.39
CA GLU A 65 25.70 -15.62 -9.58
C GLU A 65 24.58 -16.25 -10.47
N GLY A 66 23.40 -15.64 -10.49
CA GLY A 66 22.25 -16.11 -11.28
C GLY A 66 21.35 -17.13 -10.57
N TYR A 67 21.63 -17.52 -9.33
CA TYR A 67 20.83 -18.47 -8.53
C TYR A 67 20.24 -17.78 -7.30
N ILE A 68 19.06 -18.21 -6.87
CA ILE A 68 18.44 -17.74 -5.63
C ILE A 68 17.41 -18.75 -5.13
N SER A 69 17.48 -19.14 -3.87
CA SER A 69 16.45 -19.96 -3.23
C SER A 69 15.17 -19.15 -3.01
N PHE A 70 14.02 -19.84 -2.90
CA PHE A 70 12.74 -19.17 -2.62
C PHE A 70 12.79 -18.30 -1.35
N GLY A 71 13.31 -18.83 -0.24
CA GLY A 71 13.38 -18.09 1.02
C GLY A 71 14.23 -16.82 0.92
N LYS A 72 15.37 -16.88 0.20
CA LYS A 72 16.21 -15.70 -0.02
C LYS A 72 15.54 -14.69 -0.94
N ALA A 73 14.88 -15.14 -2.01
CA ALA A 73 14.12 -14.28 -2.91
C ALA A 73 12.98 -13.58 -2.17
N LEU A 74 12.21 -14.33 -1.36
CA LEU A 74 11.14 -13.79 -0.52
C LEU A 74 11.66 -12.74 0.46
N SER A 75 12.76 -13.04 1.16
CA SER A 75 13.38 -12.07 2.09
C SER A 75 13.77 -10.77 1.39
N VAL A 76 14.36 -10.84 0.19
CA VAL A 76 14.71 -9.66 -0.61
C VAL A 76 13.45 -8.87 -1.00
N GLY A 77 12.40 -9.57 -1.47
CA GLY A 77 11.14 -8.94 -1.86
C GLY A 77 10.45 -8.26 -0.68
N LEU A 78 10.34 -8.95 0.47
CA LEU A 78 9.71 -8.39 1.68
C LEU A 78 10.46 -7.19 2.24
N LEU A 79 11.80 -7.17 2.16
CA LEU A 79 12.58 -5.99 2.57
C LEU A 79 12.32 -4.79 1.65
N ILE A 80 12.14 -5.00 0.35
CA ILE A 80 11.76 -3.94 -0.59
C ILE A 80 10.36 -3.41 -0.25
N VAL A 81 9.40 -4.31 -0.01
CA VAL A 81 8.03 -3.96 0.42
C VAL A 81 8.06 -3.15 1.71
N LEU A 82 8.83 -3.59 2.71
CA LEU A 82 8.93 -2.90 4.00
C LEU A 82 9.45 -1.46 3.84
N ILE A 83 10.51 -1.25 3.05
CA ILE A 83 11.06 0.09 2.79
C ILE A 83 10.00 0.97 2.12
N ALA A 84 9.31 0.47 1.09
CA ALA A 84 8.27 1.19 0.40
C ALA A 84 7.10 1.54 1.34
N SER A 85 6.69 0.59 2.21
CA SER A 85 5.62 0.79 3.17
C SER A 85 5.96 1.85 4.22
N ILE A 86 7.21 1.91 4.69
CA ILE A 86 7.65 2.96 5.63
C ILE A 86 7.53 4.34 4.97
N ILE A 87 7.99 4.48 3.72
CA ILE A 87 7.90 5.75 2.98
C ILE A 87 6.43 6.15 2.80
N TYR A 88 5.57 5.21 2.40
CA TYR A 88 4.14 5.42 2.21
C TYR A 88 3.45 5.88 3.51
N VAL A 89 3.68 5.18 4.62
CA VAL A 89 3.09 5.51 5.93
C VAL A 89 3.52 6.90 6.41
N VAL A 90 4.82 7.21 6.32
CA VAL A 90 5.33 8.53 6.71
C VAL A 90 4.72 9.64 5.85
N SER A 91 4.62 9.43 4.55
CA SER A 91 4.00 10.38 3.64
C SER A 91 2.51 10.57 3.94
N TRP A 92 1.78 9.48 4.22
CA TRP A 92 0.37 9.56 4.62
C TRP A 92 0.16 10.35 5.90
N LEU A 93 1.00 10.13 6.92
CA LEU A 93 0.92 10.93 8.15
C LEU A 93 1.14 12.41 7.90
N ILE A 94 2.11 12.76 7.04
CA ILE A 94 2.37 14.16 6.65
C ILE A 94 1.15 14.74 5.93
N GLU A 95 0.60 14.02 4.94
CA GLU A 95 -0.60 14.48 4.21
C GLU A 95 -1.79 14.65 5.14
N TYR A 96 -2.09 13.65 5.96
CA TYR A 96 -3.23 13.67 6.86
C TYR A 96 -3.16 14.85 7.85
N TYR A 97 -2.03 15.03 8.55
CA TYR A 97 -1.96 16.06 9.58
C TYR A 97 -1.78 17.48 9.04
N LEU A 98 -1.13 17.66 7.89
CA LEU A 98 -0.80 18.99 7.39
C LEU A 98 -1.76 19.50 6.30
N PHE A 99 -2.34 18.59 5.51
CA PHE A 99 -3.11 18.98 4.33
C PHE A 99 -4.57 18.51 4.36
N PHE A 100 -4.85 17.35 4.93
CA PHE A 100 -6.16 16.72 4.83
C PHE A 100 -6.66 16.17 6.19
N PRO A 101 -6.73 16.99 7.26
CA PRO A 101 -7.08 16.50 8.59
C PRO A 101 -8.53 16.01 8.71
N ASP A 102 -9.39 16.40 7.79
CA ASP A 102 -10.80 15.98 7.69
C ASP A 102 -11.02 14.80 6.71
N PHE A 103 -9.93 14.14 6.27
CA PHE A 103 -10.03 13.05 5.30
C PHE A 103 -10.95 11.93 5.78
N MET A 104 -10.81 11.51 7.03
CA MET A 104 -11.56 10.36 7.54
C MET A 104 -13.04 10.64 7.68
N GLU A 105 -13.42 11.87 8.05
CA GLU A 105 -14.82 12.30 8.12
C GLU A 105 -15.46 12.32 6.72
N LYS A 106 -14.75 12.84 5.72
CA LYS A 106 -15.22 12.84 4.32
C LYS A 106 -15.31 11.45 3.74
N TYR A 107 -14.33 10.60 4.01
CA TYR A 107 -14.34 9.21 3.60
C TYR A 107 -15.51 8.45 4.22
N ALA A 108 -15.76 8.62 5.51
CA ALA A 108 -16.88 8.01 6.20
C ALA A 108 -18.23 8.45 5.62
N ALA A 109 -18.40 9.75 5.34
CA ALA A 109 -19.61 10.27 4.71
C ALA A 109 -19.82 9.67 3.30
N PHE A 110 -18.74 9.56 2.51
CA PHE A 110 -18.78 8.93 1.19
C PHE A 110 -19.22 7.45 1.27
N GLU A 111 -18.61 6.66 2.15
CA GLU A 111 -18.92 5.24 2.33
C GLU A 111 -20.39 5.02 2.79
N ILE A 112 -20.87 5.85 3.72
CA ILE A 112 -22.26 5.79 4.19
C ILE A 112 -23.23 6.17 3.07
N ASN A 113 -22.91 7.16 2.24
CA ASN A 113 -23.73 7.54 1.10
C ASN A 113 -23.74 6.45 0.01
N ASN A 114 -22.60 5.82 -0.24
CA ASN A 114 -22.51 4.71 -1.20
C ASN A 114 -23.41 3.54 -0.80
N ILE A 115 -23.35 3.12 0.46
CA ILE A 115 -24.19 1.99 0.90
C ILE A 115 -25.70 2.34 0.87
N LYS A 116 -26.06 3.59 1.18
CA LYS A 116 -27.46 4.07 1.03
C LYS A 116 -27.91 4.03 -0.44
N SER A 117 -27.07 4.48 -1.34
CA SER A 117 -27.37 4.53 -2.79
C SER A 117 -27.41 3.15 -3.45
N SER A 118 -26.76 2.14 -2.87
CA SER A 118 -26.78 0.76 -3.36
C SER A 118 -28.07 -0.01 -3.06
N GLY A 119 -29.01 0.59 -2.33
CA GLY A 119 -30.26 -0.04 -1.94
C GLY A 119 -30.14 -0.95 -0.72
N ALA A 120 -29.11 -0.79 0.10
CA ALA A 120 -28.90 -1.55 1.33
C ALA A 120 -30.04 -1.32 2.34
N ASN A 121 -30.33 -2.35 3.13
CA ASN A 121 -31.34 -2.27 4.16
C ASN A 121 -30.88 -1.46 5.40
N ALA A 122 -31.81 -1.10 6.28
CA ALA A 122 -31.53 -0.27 7.46
C ALA A 122 -30.45 -0.89 8.39
N THR A 123 -30.39 -2.21 8.50
CA THR A 123 -29.42 -2.92 9.35
C THR A 123 -28.01 -2.80 8.77
N GLU A 124 -27.84 -2.93 7.45
CA GLU A 124 -26.57 -2.79 6.75
C GLU A 124 -26.06 -1.35 6.83
N ILE A 125 -26.95 -0.37 6.64
CA ILE A 125 -26.61 1.06 6.79
C ILE A 125 -26.16 1.37 8.22
N ALA A 126 -26.87 0.86 9.23
CA ALA A 126 -26.49 1.05 10.62
C ALA A 126 -25.15 0.41 10.96
N ALA A 127 -24.88 -0.81 10.45
CA ALA A 127 -23.61 -1.48 10.62
C ALA A 127 -22.44 -0.68 10.00
N LYS A 128 -22.61 -0.20 8.75
CA LYS A 128 -21.60 0.62 8.08
C LYS A 128 -21.36 1.95 8.78
N THR A 129 -22.42 2.58 9.28
CA THR A 129 -22.31 3.82 10.06
C THR A 129 -21.50 3.61 11.33
N LYS A 130 -21.74 2.51 12.04
CA LYS A 130 -20.97 2.17 13.25
C LYS A 130 -19.52 1.86 12.92
N GLU A 131 -19.25 1.13 11.84
CA GLU A 131 -17.91 0.86 11.35
C GLU A 131 -17.15 2.17 11.07
N MET A 132 -17.76 3.08 10.30
CA MET A 132 -17.13 4.37 9.96
C MET A 132 -16.90 5.24 11.19
N ALA A 133 -17.79 5.25 12.16
CA ALA A 133 -17.59 5.93 13.43
C ALA A 133 -16.34 5.38 14.19
N SER A 134 -16.12 4.06 14.13
CA SER A 134 -14.90 3.46 14.72
C SER A 134 -13.64 3.89 13.99
N TYR A 135 -13.64 3.99 12.65
CA TYR A 135 -12.51 4.48 11.89
C TYR A 135 -12.18 5.94 12.22
N ILE A 136 -13.18 6.82 12.32
CA ILE A 136 -12.99 8.21 12.74
C ILE A 136 -12.32 8.26 14.12
N GLU A 137 -12.75 7.44 15.07
CA GLU A 137 -12.14 7.39 16.41
C GLU A 137 -10.70 6.87 16.36
N TRP A 138 -10.42 5.83 15.58
CA TRP A 138 -9.06 5.28 15.42
C TRP A 138 -8.10 6.28 14.80
N TYR A 139 -8.57 7.12 13.89
CA TYR A 139 -7.75 8.14 13.24
C TYR A 139 -7.35 9.31 14.16
N LYS A 140 -7.91 9.39 15.38
CA LYS A 140 -7.42 10.30 16.42
C LYS A 140 -6.09 9.84 17.04
N ASN A 141 -5.74 8.55 16.88
CA ASN A 141 -4.50 7.98 17.41
C ASN A 141 -3.50 7.72 16.29
N PRO A 142 -2.32 8.41 16.29
CA PRO A 142 -1.32 8.24 15.23
C PRO A 142 -0.81 6.81 15.08
N LEU A 143 -0.73 6.04 16.16
CA LEU A 143 -0.30 4.65 16.10
C LEU A 143 -1.32 3.78 15.34
N LEU A 144 -2.61 4.04 15.55
CA LEU A 144 -3.67 3.31 14.82
C LEU A 144 -3.69 3.69 13.34
N ILE A 145 -3.44 4.96 12.99
CA ILE A 145 -3.27 5.37 11.58
C ILE A 145 -2.12 4.56 10.94
N VAL A 146 -0.97 4.49 11.60
CA VAL A 146 0.19 3.69 11.12
C VAL A 146 -0.20 2.23 10.90
N LEU A 147 -0.86 1.61 11.87
CA LEU A 147 -1.25 0.20 11.79
C LEU A 147 -2.26 -0.05 10.65
N LEU A 148 -3.28 0.78 10.53
CA LEU A 148 -4.29 0.66 9.47
C LEU A 148 -3.64 0.83 8.08
N THR A 149 -2.78 1.82 7.92
CA THR A 149 -2.07 2.04 6.66
C THR A 149 -1.12 0.88 6.31
N LEU A 150 -0.43 0.32 7.31
CA LEU A 150 0.38 -0.90 7.11
C LEU A 150 -0.47 -2.11 6.74
N MET A 151 -1.66 -2.27 7.34
CA MET A 151 -2.59 -3.35 7.02
C MET A 151 -3.15 -3.25 5.59
N GLU A 152 -3.13 -2.07 5.00
CA GLU A 152 -3.50 -1.87 3.60
C GLU A 152 -2.35 -2.27 2.65
N ILE A 153 -1.16 -1.69 2.83
CA ILE A 153 -0.07 -1.79 1.86
C ILE A 153 0.76 -3.08 1.98
N VAL A 154 1.04 -3.55 3.21
CA VAL A 154 1.94 -4.69 3.45
C VAL A 154 1.38 -6.01 2.94
N PRO A 155 0.10 -6.37 3.15
CA PRO A 155 -0.46 -7.60 2.61
C PRO A 155 -0.37 -7.64 1.07
N PHE A 156 -0.73 -6.55 0.40
CA PHE A 156 -0.66 -6.45 -1.05
C PHE A 156 0.78 -6.64 -1.56
N GLY A 157 1.74 -5.91 -0.99
CA GLY A 157 3.15 -6.02 -1.33
C GLY A 157 3.72 -7.42 -1.04
N SER A 158 3.29 -8.05 0.06
CA SER A 158 3.71 -9.40 0.43
C SER A 158 3.25 -10.46 -0.59
N VAL A 159 2.02 -10.35 -1.08
CA VAL A 159 1.51 -11.23 -2.15
C VAL A 159 2.36 -11.09 -3.41
N VAL A 160 2.67 -9.86 -3.83
CA VAL A 160 3.55 -9.61 -4.99
C VAL A 160 4.95 -10.17 -4.76
N ALA A 161 5.52 -10.00 -3.55
CA ALA A 161 6.83 -10.54 -3.20
C ALA A 161 6.86 -12.07 -3.23
N ILE A 162 5.81 -12.73 -2.72
CA ILE A 162 5.66 -14.20 -2.75
C ILE A 162 5.61 -14.69 -4.21
N ILE A 163 4.74 -14.13 -5.03
CA ILE A 163 4.61 -14.49 -6.45
C ILE A 163 5.95 -14.28 -7.17
N SER A 164 6.59 -13.13 -6.95
CA SER A 164 7.90 -12.81 -7.55
C SER A 164 8.99 -13.82 -7.14
N ALA A 165 9.00 -14.22 -5.87
CA ALA A 165 9.96 -15.20 -5.36
C ALA A 165 9.74 -16.58 -5.98
N PHE A 166 8.48 -17.00 -6.17
CA PHE A 166 8.17 -18.25 -6.86
C PHE A 166 8.63 -18.25 -8.31
N ILE A 167 8.41 -17.18 -9.05
CA ILE A 167 8.79 -17.05 -10.47
C ILE A 167 10.32 -16.99 -10.62
N LEU A 168 11.01 -16.31 -9.71
CA LEU A 168 12.42 -15.99 -9.85
C LEU A 168 13.36 -16.99 -9.16
N LYS A 169 12.84 -17.89 -8.31
CA LYS A 169 13.68 -18.92 -7.68
C LYS A 169 14.42 -19.75 -8.74
N LYS A 170 15.69 -20.01 -8.50
CA LYS A 170 16.54 -20.84 -9.34
C LYS A 170 17.63 -21.46 -8.48
N GLU A 171 17.55 -22.74 -8.24
CA GLU A 171 18.52 -23.46 -7.41
C GLU A 171 19.81 -23.73 -8.18
N LYS A 172 20.94 -23.74 -7.45
CA LYS A 172 22.25 -24.14 -8.02
C LYS A 172 22.20 -25.63 -8.36
N PRO A 173 22.70 -26.08 -9.54
CA PRO A 173 22.83 -27.51 -9.83
C PRO A 173 23.59 -28.20 -8.71
N LYS A 174 23.11 -29.35 -8.25
CA LYS A 174 23.88 -30.22 -7.36
C LYS A 174 24.97 -30.88 -8.20
N ASN A 175 26.23 -30.53 -7.93
CA ASN A 175 27.38 -31.30 -8.43
C ASN A 175 27.44 -32.63 -7.70
#